data_1080198443fe1f957ee09d22be675069
#
_entry.id   1080198443fe1f957ee09d22be675069
#
_cell.length_a   1.000
_cell.length_b   1.000
_cell.length_c   1.000
_cell.angle_alpha   90.00
_cell.angle_beta   90.00
_cell.angle_gamma   90.00
#
_symmetry.space_group_name_H-M   'P 1'
#
loop_
_entity.id
_entity.type
_entity.pdbx_description
1 polymer ?
#
loop_
_entity_poly.entity_id
_entity_poly.type
_entity_poly.pdbx_seq_one_letter_code
_entity_poly.pdbx_strand_id
1 'polypeptide(L)'
;MLDLRTPTPAAGTAFPRADRVTTAVAAALVAASIAAGVVLNLTGAPVQAQAAPLYALWRPHIGPGTPAALATAAAVILHGPRLAAALPWRRLLPAAYAAAVVWTFSLAMIDGWQRGLAGRLTAQAEYLTEVPATTDIPSMLREFTSRILDFQPDSWTTHVSGHPPGVLLIFVWLDRIGLGGGGAAALACILTGSLAAVAVPVTLRALGQQAAARAAVPFLVLTPGAVWIGASADGLFTGLTSIGVALLATALATGRRGRATCCALAAGALLAYGCYLSYGLVLLAPVVGAVVWAASGRAGWKHLGLMTGTAVAAGLAVAAAFTAAGFWWLDGYHLVVQRYYQGVASERAYGYWVFANLAAFLLSAGPATAVVARRALSALPRHRTAHVLLPVAALLAVVTADLSGLSKAEVERIWLPFAAWAIAGAALLPAESRRGWLTAGAVTALAVNHLLLTVW
;
A
#
# COMPACT_ATOMS: atom_id res chain seq x y z
N MET A 1 13.11 20.59 44.55
CA MET A 1 14.19 19.83 43.86
C MET A 1 13.72 18.39 43.80
N LEU A 2 12.87 18.07 42.84
CA LEU A 2 12.30 16.71 42.64
C LEU A 2 13.20 15.97 41.66
N ASP A 3 13.80 14.89 42.13
CA ASP A 3 14.72 14.00 41.40
C ASP A 3 13.93 13.22 40.32
N LEU A 4 13.91 13.74 39.08
CA LEU A 4 13.33 13.08 37.89
C LEU A 4 14.34 12.08 37.34
N ARG A 5 14.71 11.07 38.09
CA ARG A 5 15.35 9.89 37.54
C ARG A 5 14.28 9.04 36.83
N THR A 6 14.18 9.20 35.50
CA THR A 6 13.50 8.24 34.68
C THR A 6 14.15 6.87 34.89
N PRO A 7 13.40 5.83 35.24
CA PRO A 7 13.96 4.48 35.35
C PRO A 7 14.56 4.06 34.02
N THR A 8 15.85 3.78 34.02
CA THR A 8 16.54 3.16 32.91
C THR A 8 15.80 1.85 32.58
N PRO A 9 15.27 1.64 31.38
CA PRO A 9 14.64 0.37 31.04
C PRO A 9 15.70 -0.72 31.24
N ALA A 10 15.39 -1.72 32.04
CA ALA A 10 16.21 -2.93 32.18
C ALA A 10 16.56 -3.42 30.76
N ALA A 11 17.83 -3.81 30.53
CA ALA A 11 18.31 -4.34 29.28
C ALA A 11 17.47 -5.56 28.89
N GLY A 12 16.35 -5.32 28.21
CA GLY A 12 15.42 -6.33 27.75
C GLY A 12 16.07 -7.12 26.63
N THR A 13 15.85 -8.42 26.59
CA THR A 13 16.31 -9.29 25.50
C THR A 13 15.90 -8.71 24.16
N ALA A 14 16.80 -8.67 23.17
CA ALA A 14 16.57 -8.13 21.83
C ALA A 14 15.30 -8.72 21.15
N PHE A 15 14.87 -9.90 21.61
CA PHE A 15 13.65 -10.58 21.18
C PHE A 15 12.84 -11.09 22.38
N PRO A 16 11.91 -10.30 22.92
CA PRO A 16 11.01 -10.71 23.99
C PRO A 16 10.20 -11.96 23.61
N ARG A 17 9.84 -12.80 24.61
CA ARG A 17 9.08 -14.02 24.38
C ARG A 17 7.80 -13.81 23.56
N ALA A 18 7.06 -12.74 23.82
CA ALA A 18 5.84 -12.40 23.08
C ALA A 18 6.11 -12.10 21.59
N ASP A 19 7.23 -11.44 21.27
CA ASP A 19 7.61 -11.19 19.87
C ASP A 19 7.98 -12.48 19.15
N ARG A 20 8.72 -13.38 19.83
CA ARG A 20 9.06 -14.71 19.28
C ARG A 20 7.82 -15.54 18.99
N VAL A 21 6.87 -15.57 19.92
CA VAL A 21 5.59 -16.27 19.71
C VAL A 21 4.83 -15.67 18.53
N THR A 22 4.70 -14.33 18.46
CA THR A 22 4.03 -13.68 17.33
C THR A 22 4.69 -14.01 15.99
N THR A 23 6.03 -13.98 15.94
CA THR A 23 6.79 -14.35 14.75
C THR A 23 6.57 -15.79 14.36
N ALA A 24 6.59 -16.71 15.33
CA ALA A 24 6.34 -18.14 15.09
C ALA A 24 4.92 -18.39 14.57
N VAL A 25 3.91 -17.72 15.13
CA VAL A 25 2.52 -17.81 14.66
C VAL A 25 2.40 -17.26 13.24
N ALA A 26 3.00 -16.11 12.93
CA ALA A 26 2.99 -15.53 11.58
C ALA A 26 3.70 -16.45 10.57
N ALA A 27 4.86 -17.01 10.93
CA ALA A 27 5.58 -17.95 10.08
C ALA A 27 4.78 -19.26 9.87
N ALA A 28 4.14 -19.77 10.93
CA ALA A 28 3.28 -20.94 10.86
C ALA A 28 2.06 -20.69 9.94
N LEU A 29 1.44 -19.50 10.00
CA LEU A 29 0.35 -19.12 9.10
C LEU A 29 0.80 -19.15 7.64
N VAL A 30 1.96 -18.56 7.32
CA VAL A 30 2.52 -18.58 5.97
C VAL A 30 2.82 -20.00 5.52
N ALA A 31 3.50 -20.80 6.35
CA ALA A 31 3.85 -22.18 6.02
C ALA A 31 2.60 -23.06 5.83
N ALA A 32 1.60 -22.93 6.71
CA ALA A 32 0.34 -23.66 6.61
C ALA A 32 -0.45 -23.26 5.36
N SER A 33 -0.48 -21.96 5.00
CA SER A 33 -1.14 -21.49 3.79
C SER A 33 -0.46 -22.03 2.52
N ILE A 34 0.88 -22.09 2.49
CA ILE A 34 1.64 -22.69 1.39
C ILE A 34 1.31 -24.20 1.29
N ALA A 35 1.43 -24.93 2.41
CA ALA A 35 1.20 -26.36 2.44
C ALA A 35 -0.24 -26.73 2.02
N ALA A 36 -1.23 -26.02 2.58
CA ALA A 36 -2.63 -26.22 2.22
C ALA A 36 -2.88 -25.90 0.74
N GLY A 37 -2.33 -24.79 0.21
CA GLY A 37 -2.45 -24.45 -1.20
C GLY A 37 -1.86 -25.51 -2.14
N VAL A 38 -0.69 -26.04 -1.81
CA VAL A 38 -0.06 -27.14 -2.56
C VAL A 38 -0.93 -28.41 -2.51
N VAL A 39 -1.39 -28.81 -1.33
CA VAL A 39 -2.25 -30.01 -1.18
C VAL A 39 -3.55 -29.85 -1.98
N LEU A 40 -4.24 -28.72 -1.85
CA LEU A 40 -5.49 -28.45 -2.55
C LEU A 40 -5.29 -28.47 -4.09
N ASN A 41 -4.24 -27.83 -4.58
CA ASN A 41 -3.91 -27.86 -6.02
C ASN A 41 -3.61 -29.27 -6.54
N LEU A 42 -2.99 -30.16 -5.71
CA LEU A 42 -2.67 -31.53 -6.09
C LEU A 42 -3.87 -32.48 -5.98
N THR A 43 -4.84 -32.19 -5.12
CA THR A 43 -6.01 -33.06 -4.85
C THR A 43 -7.22 -32.75 -5.68
N GLY A 44 -7.12 -31.85 -6.68
CA GLY A 44 -8.21 -31.52 -7.60
C GLY A 44 -9.22 -30.50 -7.04
N ALA A 45 -8.87 -29.78 -5.97
CA ALA A 45 -9.60 -28.63 -5.43
C ALA A 45 -8.77 -27.35 -5.58
N PRO A 46 -8.45 -26.90 -6.82
CA PRO A 46 -7.45 -25.88 -7.06
C PRO A 46 -7.84 -24.54 -6.42
N VAL A 47 -6.87 -23.91 -5.75
CA VAL A 47 -7.07 -22.58 -5.13
C VAL A 47 -6.92 -21.44 -6.13
N GLN A 48 -6.75 -21.76 -7.42
CA GLN A 48 -6.58 -20.79 -8.52
C GLN A 48 -5.36 -19.86 -8.34
N ALA A 49 -4.27 -20.41 -7.74
CA ALA A 49 -2.96 -19.76 -7.60
C ALA A 49 -1.89 -20.86 -7.50
N GLN A 50 -0.93 -20.91 -8.44
CA GLN A 50 0.06 -22.00 -8.49
C GLN A 50 1.08 -21.93 -7.36
N ALA A 51 1.52 -20.72 -6.98
CA ALA A 51 2.43 -20.49 -5.85
C ALA A 51 1.69 -19.89 -4.63
N ALA A 52 0.50 -20.42 -4.32
CA ALA A 52 -0.30 -19.94 -3.20
C ALA A 52 0.51 -19.90 -1.89
N PRO A 53 0.35 -18.87 -1.04
CA PRO A 53 -0.74 -17.86 -1.04
C PRO A 53 -0.54 -16.69 -2.02
N LEU A 54 0.56 -16.66 -2.78
CA LEU A 54 0.83 -15.61 -3.77
C LEU A 54 0.32 -16.01 -5.15
N TYR A 55 -0.18 -15.03 -5.89
CA TYR A 55 -0.58 -15.21 -7.27
C TYR A 55 0.65 -15.12 -8.19
N ALA A 56 1.38 -16.25 -8.28
CA ALA A 56 2.67 -16.35 -8.93
C ALA A 56 2.95 -17.78 -9.43
N LEU A 57 4.03 -17.91 -10.20
CA LEU A 57 4.56 -19.19 -10.69
C LEU A 57 5.89 -19.50 -10.00
N TRP A 58 6.14 -20.76 -9.65
CA TRP A 58 7.47 -21.16 -9.20
C TRP A 58 8.46 -21.11 -10.35
N ARG A 59 9.37 -20.16 -10.29
CA ARG A 59 10.38 -19.95 -11.34
C ARG A 59 11.62 -19.29 -10.75
N PRO A 60 12.55 -20.06 -10.17
CA PRO A 60 13.81 -19.52 -9.68
C PRO A 60 14.63 -18.87 -10.80
N HIS A 61 15.04 -17.63 -10.60
CA HIS A 61 15.82 -16.89 -11.58
C HIS A 61 16.63 -15.74 -10.94
N ILE A 62 17.61 -15.27 -11.70
CA ILE A 62 18.37 -14.06 -11.44
C ILE A 62 18.29 -13.17 -12.67
N GLY A 63 18.44 -11.87 -12.51
CA GLY A 63 18.35 -10.97 -13.64
C GLY A 63 19.14 -9.68 -13.45
N PRO A 64 19.05 -8.74 -14.42
CA PRO A 64 19.89 -7.53 -14.43
C PRO A 64 19.67 -6.63 -13.21
N GLY A 65 18.51 -6.69 -12.55
CA GLY A 65 18.23 -5.93 -11.33
C GLY A 65 18.85 -6.51 -10.06
N THR A 66 19.24 -7.81 -10.05
CA THR A 66 19.75 -8.51 -8.87
C THR A 66 20.92 -7.79 -8.18
N PRO A 67 21.99 -7.36 -8.86
CA PRO A 67 23.11 -6.69 -8.20
C PRO A 67 22.69 -5.39 -7.51
N ALA A 68 21.87 -4.59 -8.18
CA ALA A 68 21.39 -3.31 -7.64
C ALA A 68 20.44 -3.52 -6.45
N ALA A 69 19.56 -4.52 -6.52
CA ALA A 69 18.67 -4.88 -5.41
C ALA A 69 19.47 -5.32 -4.17
N LEU A 70 20.45 -6.21 -4.33
CA LEU A 70 21.33 -6.65 -3.24
C LEU A 70 22.14 -5.49 -2.65
N ALA A 71 22.73 -4.62 -3.50
CA ALA A 71 23.48 -3.45 -3.04
C ALA A 71 22.60 -2.47 -2.27
N THR A 72 21.38 -2.20 -2.75
CA THR A 72 20.44 -1.32 -2.08
C THR A 72 19.99 -1.89 -0.74
N ALA A 73 19.65 -3.18 -0.68
CA ALA A 73 19.32 -3.85 0.57
C ALA A 73 20.46 -3.74 1.58
N ALA A 74 21.69 -4.09 1.18
CA ALA A 74 22.87 -4.00 2.03
C ALA A 74 23.11 -2.57 2.53
N ALA A 75 23.08 -1.57 1.64
CA ALA A 75 23.30 -0.17 1.98
C ALA A 75 22.26 0.32 3.01
N VAL A 76 20.96 0.02 2.83
CA VAL A 76 19.92 0.45 3.74
C VAL A 76 19.95 -0.32 5.06
N ILE A 77 20.24 -1.62 5.06
CA ILE A 77 20.38 -2.42 6.30
C ILE A 77 21.57 -1.90 7.15
N LEU A 78 22.70 -1.62 6.50
CA LEU A 78 23.91 -1.22 7.19
C LEU A 78 23.88 0.24 7.65
N HIS A 79 23.38 1.15 6.82
CA HIS A 79 23.47 2.59 7.02
C HIS A 79 22.12 3.28 7.26
N GLY A 80 21.02 2.73 6.77
CA GLY A 80 19.68 3.34 6.82
C GLY A 80 19.25 3.82 8.20
N PRO A 81 19.32 2.98 9.26
CA PRO A 81 18.92 3.42 10.61
C PRO A 81 19.76 4.58 11.15
N ARG A 82 21.08 4.59 10.89
CA ARG A 82 21.98 5.69 11.28
C ARG A 82 21.69 6.96 10.50
N LEU A 83 21.52 6.87 9.19
CA LEU A 83 21.18 8.00 8.33
C LEU A 83 19.81 8.58 8.67
N ALA A 84 18.81 7.71 8.91
CA ALA A 84 17.50 8.16 9.35
C ALA A 84 17.52 8.90 10.68
N ALA A 85 18.40 8.52 11.61
CA ALA A 85 18.58 9.22 12.89
C ALA A 85 19.30 10.56 12.73
N ALA A 86 20.37 10.62 11.91
CA ALA A 86 21.31 11.73 11.84
C ALA A 86 20.95 12.81 10.80
N LEU A 87 20.43 12.44 9.65
CA LEU A 87 20.20 13.40 8.57
C LEU A 87 19.12 14.44 8.90
N PRO A 88 19.34 15.71 8.52
CA PRO A 88 18.27 16.70 8.57
C PRO A 88 17.14 16.31 7.61
N TRP A 89 15.88 16.64 7.94
CA TRP A 89 14.70 16.24 7.17
C TRP A 89 14.76 16.62 5.69
N ARG A 90 15.36 17.76 5.37
CA ARG A 90 15.52 18.22 3.99
C ARG A 90 16.39 17.29 3.13
N ARG A 91 17.28 16.51 3.74
CA ARG A 91 18.11 15.51 3.07
C ARG A 91 17.55 14.09 3.25
N LEU A 92 16.95 13.79 4.40
CA LEU A 92 16.42 12.47 4.70
C LEU A 92 15.28 12.07 3.76
N LEU A 93 14.31 12.95 3.53
CA LEU A 93 13.15 12.62 2.70
C LEU A 93 13.51 12.37 1.23
N PRO A 94 14.29 13.24 0.55
CA PRO A 94 14.75 12.95 -0.81
C PRO A 94 15.60 11.68 -0.90
N ALA A 95 16.48 11.44 0.08
CA ALA A 95 17.29 10.23 0.12
C ALA A 95 16.45 8.96 0.30
N ALA A 96 15.45 9.02 1.17
CA ALA A 96 14.50 7.92 1.36
C ALA A 96 13.70 7.63 0.10
N TYR A 97 13.21 8.68 -0.57
CA TYR A 97 12.50 8.56 -1.84
C TYR A 97 13.39 7.94 -2.93
N ALA A 98 14.58 8.48 -3.14
CA ALA A 98 15.51 7.95 -4.14
C ALA A 98 15.87 6.49 -3.86
N ALA A 99 16.13 6.14 -2.61
CA ALA A 99 16.42 4.76 -2.22
C ALA A 99 15.21 3.82 -2.45
N ALA A 100 13.98 4.28 -2.16
CA ALA A 100 12.76 3.51 -2.42
C ALA A 100 12.53 3.30 -3.93
N VAL A 101 12.77 4.35 -4.76
CA VAL A 101 12.70 4.24 -6.22
C VAL A 101 13.73 3.24 -6.73
N VAL A 102 14.98 3.34 -6.28
CA VAL A 102 16.06 2.42 -6.69
C VAL A 102 15.72 0.99 -6.26
N TRP A 103 15.23 0.79 -5.03
CA TRP A 103 14.80 -0.52 -4.54
C TRP A 103 13.71 -1.14 -5.41
N THR A 104 12.62 -0.41 -5.62
CA THR A 104 11.47 -0.86 -6.41
C THR A 104 11.85 -1.13 -7.87
N PHE A 105 12.59 -0.21 -8.49
CA PHE A 105 13.07 -0.37 -9.87
C PHE A 105 14.00 -1.57 -10.01
N SER A 106 14.93 -1.77 -9.06
CA SER A 106 15.86 -2.90 -9.08
C SER A 106 15.14 -4.24 -8.95
N LEU A 107 14.12 -4.33 -8.07
CA LEU A 107 13.30 -5.53 -7.96
C LEU A 107 12.56 -5.82 -9.26
N ALA A 108 11.90 -4.85 -9.86
CA ALA A 108 11.22 -5.02 -11.14
C ALA A 108 12.21 -5.46 -12.26
N MET A 109 13.43 -4.93 -12.25
CA MET A 109 14.48 -5.29 -13.22
C MET A 109 15.07 -6.69 -13.01
N ILE A 110 14.76 -7.40 -11.93
CA ILE A 110 15.13 -8.83 -11.81
C ILE A 110 14.46 -9.64 -12.91
N ASP A 111 13.21 -9.30 -13.26
CA ASP A 111 12.52 -9.89 -14.43
C ASP A 111 12.96 -9.28 -15.77
N GLY A 112 13.81 -8.26 -15.75
CA GLY A 112 14.25 -7.51 -16.93
C GLY A 112 13.21 -6.49 -17.40
N TRP A 113 13.64 -5.65 -18.38
CA TRP A 113 12.84 -4.50 -18.84
C TRP A 113 11.45 -4.90 -19.37
N GLN A 114 11.41 -5.87 -20.28
CA GLN A 114 10.15 -6.21 -20.95
C GLN A 114 9.17 -6.88 -19.98
N ARG A 115 9.60 -7.89 -19.24
CA ARG A 115 8.71 -8.67 -18.38
C ARG A 115 8.47 -8.01 -17.03
N GLY A 116 9.47 -7.33 -16.45
CA GLY A 116 9.38 -6.71 -15.13
C GLY A 116 8.76 -5.32 -15.14
N LEU A 117 8.78 -4.63 -16.29
CA LEU A 117 8.34 -3.23 -16.41
C LEU A 117 7.41 -3.02 -17.61
N ALA A 118 7.96 -2.91 -18.83
CA ALA A 118 7.24 -2.38 -19.97
C ALA A 118 6.07 -3.26 -20.44
N GLY A 119 6.14 -4.57 -20.25
CA GLY A 119 5.10 -5.51 -20.68
C GLY A 119 4.00 -5.78 -19.64
N ARG A 120 4.17 -5.37 -18.39
CA ARG A 120 3.19 -5.68 -17.32
C ARG A 120 1.83 -5.06 -17.60
N LEU A 121 1.77 -3.74 -17.66
CA LEU A 121 0.53 -2.98 -17.86
C LEU A 121 0.00 -3.02 -19.30
N THR A 122 0.73 -3.65 -20.26
CA THR A 122 0.28 -3.88 -21.63
C THR A 122 -0.34 -5.27 -21.84
N ALA A 123 -0.39 -6.11 -20.81
CA ALA A 123 -1.07 -7.40 -20.88
C ALA A 123 -2.56 -7.20 -21.21
N GLN A 124 -3.18 -8.18 -21.87
CA GLN A 124 -4.56 -8.08 -22.39
C GLN A 124 -5.60 -7.73 -21.29
N ALA A 125 -5.38 -8.17 -20.07
CA ALA A 125 -6.28 -7.88 -18.94
C ALA A 125 -6.10 -6.48 -18.35
N GLU A 126 -5.06 -5.72 -18.76
CA GLU A 126 -4.60 -4.49 -18.15
C GLU A 126 -5.16 -3.22 -18.80
N TYR A 127 -4.94 -2.10 -18.14
CA TYR A 127 -5.51 -0.79 -18.49
C TYR A 127 -5.07 -0.25 -19.85
N LEU A 128 -3.79 -0.48 -20.25
CA LEU A 128 -3.24 0.16 -21.45
C LEU A 128 -3.84 -0.35 -22.73
N THR A 129 -4.51 -1.51 -22.71
CA THR A 129 -5.23 -2.04 -23.86
C THR A 129 -6.46 -1.21 -24.22
N GLU A 130 -7.06 -0.52 -23.23
CA GLU A 130 -8.25 0.33 -23.41
C GLU A 130 -7.91 1.79 -23.73
N VAL A 131 -6.66 2.21 -23.51
CA VAL A 131 -6.24 3.61 -23.70
C VAL A 131 -6.43 4.09 -25.14
N PRO A 132 -6.02 3.34 -26.20
CA PRO A 132 -6.18 3.80 -27.59
C PRO A 132 -7.64 3.98 -28.01
N ALA A 133 -8.56 3.18 -27.46
CA ALA A 133 -9.99 3.27 -27.74
C ALA A 133 -10.68 4.41 -26.95
N THR A 134 -10.04 4.97 -25.92
CA THR A 134 -10.59 6.02 -25.09
C THR A 134 -10.29 7.41 -25.66
N THR A 135 -10.90 7.74 -26.81
CA THR A 135 -10.70 9.02 -27.49
C THR A 135 -11.56 10.15 -26.90
N ASP A 136 -12.79 9.85 -26.48
CA ASP A 136 -13.73 10.79 -25.85
C ASP A 136 -13.95 10.42 -24.38
N ILE A 137 -13.32 11.19 -23.46
CA ILE A 137 -13.44 11.00 -22.01
C ILE A 137 -14.89 11.20 -21.51
N PRO A 138 -15.63 12.24 -21.91
CA PRO A 138 -17.03 12.38 -21.51
C PRO A 138 -17.91 11.18 -21.88
N SER A 139 -17.82 10.64 -23.07
CA SER A 139 -18.56 9.44 -23.49
C SER A 139 -18.13 8.22 -22.69
N MET A 140 -16.82 8.01 -22.52
CA MET A 140 -16.27 6.93 -21.72
C MET A 140 -16.83 6.95 -20.28
N LEU A 141 -16.93 8.12 -19.63
CA LEU A 141 -17.45 8.22 -18.27
C LEU A 141 -18.95 7.92 -18.19
N ARG A 142 -19.75 8.38 -19.16
CA ARG A 142 -21.20 8.09 -19.21
C ARG A 142 -21.50 6.62 -19.46
N GLU A 143 -20.69 5.96 -20.27
CA GLU A 143 -20.88 4.57 -20.70
C GLU A 143 -20.12 3.59 -19.81
N PHE A 144 -19.34 4.07 -18.85
CA PHE A 144 -18.42 3.22 -18.09
C PHE A 144 -19.11 2.04 -17.40
N THR A 145 -20.23 2.30 -16.74
CA THR A 145 -20.96 1.27 -15.97
C THR A 145 -21.62 0.22 -16.87
N SER A 146 -22.08 0.57 -18.07
CA SER A 146 -22.69 -0.38 -19.00
C SER A 146 -21.71 -1.43 -19.50
N ARG A 147 -20.40 -1.18 -19.45
CA ARG A 147 -19.34 -2.05 -19.94
C ARG A 147 -18.63 -2.84 -18.84
N ILE A 148 -19.08 -2.75 -17.56
CA ILE A 148 -18.43 -3.42 -16.42
C ILE A 148 -18.65 -4.94 -16.47
N LEU A 149 -19.89 -5.40 -16.71
CA LEU A 149 -20.22 -6.82 -16.72
C LEU A 149 -19.52 -7.54 -17.88
N ASP A 150 -19.14 -8.81 -17.66
CA ASP A 150 -18.52 -9.65 -18.68
C ASP A 150 -19.54 -10.19 -19.68
N PHE A 151 -19.02 -10.84 -20.71
CA PHE A 151 -19.79 -11.54 -21.75
C PHE A 151 -20.62 -10.61 -22.66
N GLN A 152 -20.28 -9.33 -22.70
CA GLN A 152 -20.81 -8.37 -23.67
C GLN A 152 -19.75 -8.10 -24.76
N PRO A 153 -20.14 -7.71 -25.99
CA PRO A 153 -19.21 -7.48 -27.09
C PRO A 153 -18.16 -6.40 -26.82
N ASP A 154 -18.50 -5.44 -25.93
CA ASP A 154 -17.70 -4.26 -25.60
C ASP A 154 -17.33 -4.19 -24.11
N SER A 155 -17.38 -5.32 -23.36
CA SER A 155 -16.98 -5.37 -21.96
C SER A 155 -15.57 -4.84 -21.76
N TRP A 156 -15.39 -4.03 -20.69
CA TRP A 156 -14.05 -3.61 -20.26
C TRP A 156 -13.16 -4.82 -19.97
N THR A 157 -11.86 -4.66 -20.21
CA THR A 157 -10.84 -5.61 -19.75
C THR A 157 -10.91 -5.80 -18.23
N THR A 158 -10.36 -6.89 -17.73
CA THR A 158 -10.50 -7.33 -16.33
C THR A 158 -10.14 -6.24 -15.33
N HIS A 159 -9.00 -5.54 -15.52
CA HIS A 159 -8.57 -4.51 -14.56
C HIS A 159 -9.35 -3.21 -14.70
N VAL A 160 -9.76 -2.83 -15.91
CA VAL A 160 -10.60 -1.65 -16.11
C VAL A 160 -11.98 -1.88 -15.50
N SER A 161 -12.62 -3.04 -15.75
CA SER A 161 -13.92 -3.38 -15.16
C SER A 161 -13.88 -3.52 -13.63
N GLY A 162 -12.75 -3.98 -13.08
CA GLY A 162 -12.55 -4.18 -11.64
C GLY A 162 -12.34 -2.89 -10.82
N HIS A 163 -12.16 -1.76 -11.49
CA HIS A 163 -11.83 -0.48 -10.85
C HIS A 163 -12.73 0.64 -11.37
N PRO A 164 -12.92 1.73 -10.59
CA PRO A 164 -13.53 2.96 -11.10
C PRO A 164 -12.70 3.59 -12.22
N PRO A 165 -13.27 4.51 -13.02
CA PRO A 165 -12.63 5.05 -14.22
C PRO A 165 -11.36 5.88 -13.96
N GLY A 166 -11.08 6.28 -12.71
CA GLY A 166 -9.98 7.18 -12.39
C GLY A 166 -8.62 6.65 -12.77
N VAL A 167 -8.39 5.34 -12.67
CA VAL A 167 -7.10 4.76 -13.04
C VAL A 167 -6.90 4.73 -14.56
N LEU A 168 -7.93 4.38 -15.33
CA LEU A 168 -7.89 4.46 -16.79
C LEU A 168 -7.62 5.90 -17.24
N LEU A 169 -8.25 6.89 -16.59
CA LEU A 169 -8.01 8.31 -16.87
C LEU A 169 -6.55 8.73 -16.67
N ILE A 170 -5.86 8.22 -15.64
CA ILE A 170 -4.43 8.51 -15.46
C ILE A 170 -3.63 8.06 -16.70
N PHE A 171 -3.85 6.84 -17.17
CA PHE A 171 -3.11 6.32 -18.32
C PHE A 171 -3.50 7.00 -19.62
N VAL A 172 -4.76 7.37 -19.80
CA VAL A 172 -5.22 8.17 -20.94
C VAL A 172 -4.55 9.55 -20.94
N TRP A 173 -4.45 10.22 -19.79
CA TRP A 173 -3.76 11.51 -19.70
C TRP A 173 -2.25 11.38 -19.93
N LEU A 174 -1.61 10.33 -19.41
CA LEU A 174 -0.19 10.07 -19.71
C LEU A 174 0.03 9.90 -21.22
N ASP A 175 -0.81 9.13 -21.87
CA ASP A 175 -0.74 8.94 -23.32
C ASP A 175 -0.89 10.25 -24.10
N ARG A 176 -1.88 11.08 -23.75
CA ARG A 176 -2.15 12.38 -24.39
C ARG A 176 -1.02 13.40 -24.26
N ILE A 177 -0.19 13.30 -23.22
CA ILE A 177 1.00 14.15 -23.05
C ILE A 177 2.28 13.52 -23.62
N GLY A 178 2.15 12.42 -24.39
CA GLY A 178 3.28 11.75 -25.03
C GLY A 178 4.05 10.77 -24.11
N LEU A 179 3.51 10.45 -22.95
CA LEU A 179 4.03 9.46 -22.00
C LEU A 179 3.24 8.13 -22.08
N GLY A 180 2.81 7.75 -23.28
CA GLY A 180 2.12 6.49 -23.52
C GLY A 180 3.04 5.28 -23.43
N GLY A 181 2.40 4.08 -23.35
CA GLY A 181 3.08 2.80 -23.37
C GLY A 181 3.54 2.31 -21.99
N GLY A 182 3.88 1.01 -21.94
CA GLY A 182 4.11 0.28 -20.70
C GLY A 182 5.29 0.76 -19.88
N GLY A 183 6.36 1.21 -20.52
CA GLY A 183 7.54 1.74 -19.82
C GLY A 183 7.24 3.02 -19.02
N ALA A 184 6.53 3.98 -19.63
CA ALA A 184 6.13 5.21 -18.97
C ALA A 184 5.11 4.93 -17.84
N ALA A 185 4.14 4.05 -18.10
CA ALA A 185 3.16 3.64 -17.09
C ALA A 185 3.83 2.96 -15.89
N ALA A 186 4.78 2.04 -16.11
CA ALA A 186 5.53 1.39 -15.05
C ALA A 186 6.35 2.39 -14.22
N LEU A 187 7.04 3.34 -14.89
CA LEU A 187 7.76 4.39 -14.19
C LEU A 187 6.83 5.29 -13.38
N ALA A 188 5.64 5.62 -13.89
CA ALA A 188 4.64 6.38 -13.13
C ALA A 188 4.21 5.62 -11.86
N CYS A 189 4.01 4.30 -11.94
CA CYS A 189 3.71 3.45 -10.78
C CYS A 189 4.85 3.45 -9.76
N ILE A 190 6.10 3.25 -10.20
CA ILE A 190 7.27 3.23 -9.32
C ILE A 190 7.48 4.57 -8.63
N LEU A 191 7.49 5.65 -9.40
CA LEU A 191 7.74 7.00 -8.86
C LEU A 191 6.64 7.41 -7.88
N THR A 192 5.38 7.14 -8.22
CA THR A 192 4.26 7.49 -7.35
C THR A 192 4.21 6.58 -6.11
N GLY A 193 4.33 5.27 -6.27
CA GLY A 193 4.27 4.32 -5.17
C GLY A 193 5.38 4.52 -4.14
N SER A 194 6.59 4.87 -4.60
CA SER A 194 7.73 5.18 -3.74
C SER A 194 7.52 6.42 -2.86
N LEU A 195 6.52 7.29 -3.18
CA LEU A 195 6.16 8.43 -2.33
C LEU A 195 5.65 8.01 -0.94
N ALA A 196 5.19 6.77 -0.76
CA ALA A 196 4.82 6.26 0.56
C ALA A 196 5.99 6.33 1.56
N ALA A 197 7.24 6.15 1.09
CA ALA A 197 8.44 6.27 1.92
C ALA A 197 8.71 7.71 2.42
N VAL A 198 8.03 8.69 1.86
CA VAL A 198 8.06 10.11 2.27
C VAL A 198 6.78 10.47 3.04
N ALA A 199 5.62 10.06 2.52
CA ALA A 199 4.32 10.45 3.03
C ALA A 199 4.07 9.95 4.47
N VAL A 200 4.38 8.68 4.75
CA VAL A 200 4.20 8.11 6.09
C VAL A 200 5.08 8.81 7.14
N PRO A 201 6.40 9.01 6.94
CA PRO A 201 7.22 9.80 7.86
C PRO A 201 6.75 11.26 8.02
N VAL A 202 6.31 11.90 6.95
CA VAL A 202 5.75 13.27 7.01
C VAL A 202 4.50 13.29 7.89
N THR A 203 3.60 12.33 7.75
CA THR A 203 2.40 12.15 8.58
C THR A 203 2.76 12.01 10.05
N LEU A 204 3.63 11.05 10.38
CA LEU A 204 4.07 10.82 11.76
C LEU A 204 4.74 12.08 12.36
N ARG A 205 5.58 12.75 11.58
CA ARG A 205 6.24 13.99 12.00
C ARG A 205 5.25 15.12 12.23
N ALA A 206 4.29 15.34 11.32
CA ALA A 206 3.26 16.36 11.47
C ALA A 206 2.44 16.12 12.76
N LEU A 207 2.16 14.87 13.07
CA LEU A 207 1.48 14.46 14.30
C LEU A 207 2.41 14.39 15.53
N GLY A 208 3.62 14.99 15.44
CA GLY A 208 4.56 15.14 16.55
C GLY A 208 5.33 13.88 16.93
N GLN A 209 5.32 12.85 16.11
CA GLN A 209 5.99 11.57 16.35
C GLN A 209 7.33 11.50 15.58
N GLN A 210 8.22 12.46 15.82
CA GLN A 210 9.46 12.62 15.05
C GLN A 210 10.39 11.40 15.13
N ALA A 211 10.54 10.79 16.31
CA ALA A 211 11.36 9.60 16.51
C ALA A 211 10.75 8.39 15.77
N ALA A 212 9.43 8.23 15.84
CA ALA A 212 8.73 7.16 15.13
C ALA A 212 8.82 7.35 13.61
N ALA A 213 8.68 8.58 13.12
CA ALA A 213 8.87 8.90 11.71
C ALA A 213 10.24 8.46 11.19
N ARG A 214 11.31 8.77 11.94
CA ARG A 214 12.67 8.35 11.57
C ARG A 214 12.86 6.84 11.61
N ALA A 215 12.28 6.17 12.62
CA ALA A 215 12.36 4.72 12.74
C ALA A 215 11.65 3.97 11.59
N ALA A 216 10.58 4.55 11.04
CA ALA A 216 9.81 3.94 9.94
C ALA A 216 10.53 4.05 8.58
N VAL A 217 11.35 5.09 8.35
CA VAL A 217 11.98 5.35 7.05
C VAL A 217 12.69 4.13 6.44
N PRO A 218 13.61 3.44 7.11
CA PRO A 218 14.32 2.30 6.51
C PRO A 218 13.38 1.15 6.11
N PHE A 219 12.31 0.92 6.89
CA PHE A 219 11.31 -0.12 6.61
C PHE A 219 10.45 0.21 5.41
N LEU A 220 10.09 1.48 5.23
CA LEU A 220 9.33 1.95 4.08
C LEU A 220 10.18 1.93 2.81
N VAL A 221 11.47 2.18 2.91
CA VAL A 221 12.42 2.08 1.78
C VAL A 221 12.56 0.63 1.33
N LEU A 222 12.76 -0.32 2.26
CA LEU A 222 12.94 -1.74 1.95
C LEU A 222 11.64 -2.56 2.10
N THR A 223 10.49 -1.93 1.88
CA THR A 223 9.23 -2.67 1.94
C THR A 223 9.24 -3.86 0.98
N PRO A 224 8.86 -5.07 1.41
CA PRO A 224 8.73 -6.20 0.50
C PRO A 224 7.67 -5.97 -0.57
N GLY A 225 6.63 -5.21 -0.28
CA GLY A 225 5.60 -4.81 -1.24
C GLY A 225 6.13 -4.09 -2.48
N ALA A 226 7.38 -3.61 -2.46
CA ALA A 226 8.04 -3.03 -3.63
C ALA A 226 8.11 -3.98 -4.83
N VAL A 227 8.05 -5.31 -4.61
CA VAL A 227 7.94 -6.32 -5.67
C VAL A 227 6.72 -6.06 -6.55
N TRP A 228 5.61 -5.64 -5.96
CA TRP A 228 4.33 -5.41 -6.65
C TRP A 228 4.05 -3.94 -6.97
N ILE A 229 4.79 -2.99 -6.39
CA ILE A 229 4.73 -1.58 -6.80
C ILE A 229 5.29 -1.39 -8.21
N GLY A 230 6.26 -2.20 -8.57
CA GLY A 230 7.15 -2.00 -9.72
C GLY A 230 6.48 -1.90 -11.10
N ALA A 231 5.29 -2.47 -11.30
CA ALA A 231 4.52 -2.33 -12.54
C ALA A 231 3.05 -2.68 -12.32
N SER A 232 2.48 -2.22 -11.22
CA SER A 232 1.07 -2.37 -10.89
C SER A 232 0.46 -1.00 -10.59
N ALA A 233 -0.79 -0.79 -11.03
CA ALA A 233 -1.55 0.41 -10.71
C ALA A 233 -1.75 0.58 -9.18
N ASP A 234 -1.64 -0.51 -8.39
CA ASP A 234 -1.69 -0.45 -6.93
C ASP A 234 -0.53 0.39 -6.34
N GLY A 235 0.59 0.51 -7.06
CA GLY A 235 1.65 1.48 -6.76
C GLY A 235 1.16 2.93 -6.83
N LEU A 236 0.40 3.29 -7.88
CA LEU A 236 -0.24 4.62 -7.98
C LEU A 236 -1.19 4.85 -6.81
N PHE A 237 -2.03 3.86 -6.48
CA PHE A 237 -2.99 3.95 -5.39
C PHE A 237 -2.30 4.18 -4.05
N THR A 238 -1.23 3.43 -3.79
CA THR A 238 -0.43 3.54 -2.56
C THR A 238 0.18 4.93 -2.41
N GLY A 239 0.80 5.45 -3.45
CA GLY A 239 1.48 6.74 -3.41
C GLY A 239 0.50 7.91 -3.28
N LEU A 240 -0.52 7.97 -4.16
CA LEU A 240 -1.50 9.06 -4.18
C LEU A 240 -2.27 9.16 -2.86
N THR A 241 -2.76 8.04 -2.34
CA THR A 241 -3.49 8.03 -1.07
C THR A 241 -2.59 8.35 0.12
N SER A 242 -1.33 7.86 0.13
CA SER A 242 -0.36 8.19 1.18
C SER A 242 -0.06 9.70 1.21
N ILE A 243 0.09 10.35 0.06
CA ILE A 243 0.26 11.81 -0.02
C ILE A 243 -1.01 12.52 0.47
N GLY A 244 -2.20 12.05 0.09
CA GLY A 244 -3.47 12.59 0.61
C GLY A 244 -3.52 12.60 2.13
N VAL A 245 -3.16 11.47 2.77
CA VAL A 245 -3.08 11.37 4.24
C VAL A 245 -2.01 12.29 4.84
N ALA A 246 -0.84 12.40 4.21
CA ALA A 246 0.23 13.27 4.68
C ALA A 246 -0.13 14.77 4.58
N LEU A 247 -0.85 15.16 3.54
CA LEU A 247 -1.38 16.50 3.38
C LEU A 247 -2.44 16.81 4.43
N LEU A 248 -3.35 15.87 4.72
CA LEU A 248 -4.33 16.02 5.81
C LEU A 248 -3.63 16.23 7.16
N ALA A 249 -2.67 15.37 7.50
CA ALA A 249 -1.91 15.51 8.74
C ALA A 249 -1.18 16.86 8.81
N THR A 250 -0.64 17.34 7.69
CA THR A 250 0.01 18.65 7.58
C THR A 250 -0.99 19.79 7.76
N ALA A 251 -2.17 19.70 7.15
CA ALA A 251 -3.24 20.68 7.31
C ALA A 251 -3.66 20.84 8.76
N LEU A 252 -3.84 19.70 9.46
CA LEU A 252 -4.25 19.67 10.86
C LEU A 252 -3.16 20.16 11.83
N ALA A 253 -1.87 20.06 11.44
CA ALA A 253 -0.74 20.41 12.30
C ALA A 253 -0.21 21.83 12.12
N THR A 254 -0.48 22.48 10.97
CA THR A 254 0.08 23.81 10.69
C THR A 254 -0.82 24.94 11.15
N GLY A 255 -0.25 25.95 11.84
CA GLY A 255 -0.98 27.16 12.22
C GLY A 255 -1.13 28.21 11.11
N ARG A 256 -0.48 28.02 9.94
CA ARG A 256 -0.56 28.94 8.81
C ARG A 256 -1.82 28.67 7.99
N ARG A 257 -2.87 29.49 8.16
CA ARG A 257 -4.20 29.28 7.55
C ARG A 257 -4.15 28.95 6.05
N GLY A 258 -3.49 29.76 5.23
CA GLY A 258 -3.41 29.53 3.77
C GLY A 258 -2.82 28.15 3.44
N ARG A 259 -1.69 27.80 4.07
CA ARG A 259 -1.07 26.47 3.89
C ARG A 259 -1.98 25.34 4.38
N ALA A 260 -2.63 25.52 5.53
CA ALA A 260 -3.56 24.53 6.07
C ALA A 260 -4.71 24.26 5.08
N THR A 261 -5.34 25.34 4.58
CA THR A 261 -6.44 25.24 3.60
C THR A 261 -6.00 24.58 2.30
N CYS A 262 -4.86 24.99 1.70
CA CYS A 262 -4.36 24.34 0.48
C CYS A 262 -4.07 22.85 0.72
N CYS A 263 -3.44 22.49 1.85
CA CYS A 263 -3.18 21.10 2.18
C CYS A 263 -4.49 20.31 2.42
N ALA A 264 -5.49 20.90 3.08
CA ALA A 264 -6.78 20.26 3.31
C ALA A 264 -7.55 20.02 2.00
N LEU A 265 -7.59 21.02 1.10
CA LEU A 265 -8.22 20.87 -0.22
C LEU A 265 -7.54 19.77 -1.04
N ALA A 266 -6.22 19.80 -1.13
CA ALA A 266 -5.46 18.78 -1.85
C ALA A 266 -5.60 17.38 -1.23
N ALA A 267 -5.63 17.29 0.11
CA ALA A 267 -5.86 16.04 0.81
C ALA A 267 -7.23 15.44 0.49
N GLY A 268 -8.28 16.26 0.60
CA GLY A 268 -9.64 15.83 0.29
C GLY A 268 -9.79 15.37 -1.16
N ALA A 269 -9.25 16.15 -2.10
CA ALA A 269 -9.28 15.82 -3.51
C ALA A 269 -8.54 14.50 -3.81
N LEU A 270 -7.32 14.30 -3.28
CA LEU A 270 -6.54 13.08 -3.51
C LEU A 270 -7.15 11.84 -2.85
N LEU A 271 -7.68 11.97 -1.62
CA LEU A 271 -8.32 10.85 -0.93
C LEU A 271 -9.62 10.44 -1.61
N ALA A 272 -10.43 11.41 -2.04
CA ALA A 272 -11.62 11.12 -2.81
C ALA A 272 -11.29 10.55 -4.19
N TYR A 273 -10.31 11.11 -4.91
CA TYR A 273 -9.84 10.54 -6.17
C TYR A 273 -9.31 9.11 -5.97
N GLY A 274 -8.70 8.81 -4.82
CA GLY A 274 -8.34 7.44 -4.43
C GLY A 274 -9.54 6.49 -4.50
N CYS A 275 -10.72 6.90 -4.04
CA CYS A 275 -11.94 6.10 -4.15
C CYS A 275 -12.39 5.91 -5.63
N TYR A 276 -11.92 6.76 -6.55
CA TYR A 276 -12.10 6.59 -8.00
C TYR A 276 -10.95 5.85 -8.68
N LEU A 277 -9.89 5.48 -7.94
CA LEU A 277 -8.86 4.56 -8.39
C LEU A 277 -9.19 3.10 -8.05
N SER A 278 -9.75 2.86 -6.85
CA SER A 278 -10.18 1.52 -6.45
C SER A 278 -11.33 1.60 -5.45
N TYR A 279 -12.34 0.77 -5.63
CA TYR A 279 -13.49 0.67 -4.70
C TYR A 279 -13.05 0.30 -3.29
N GLY A 280 -12.00 -0.50 -3.13
CA GLY A 280 -11.45 -0.90 -1.84
C GLY A 280 -10.80 0.24 -1.04
N LEU A 281 -10.46 1.37 -1.66
CA LEU A 281 -9.78 2.47 -0.98
C LEU A 281 -10.68 3.28 -0.03
N VAL A 282 -11.99 3.06 -0.03
CA VAL A 282 -12.87 3.53 1.05
C VAL A 282 -12.45 2.98 2.42
N LEU A 283 -11.78 1.82 2.44
CA LEU A 283 -11.24 1.20 3.65
C LEU A 283 -10.00 1.93 4.22
N LEU A 284 -9.50 3.00 3.59
CA LEU A 284 -8.55 3.92 4.22
C LEU A 284 -9.21 4.85 5.24
N ALA A 285 -10.54 4.89 5.33
CA ALA A 285 -11.26 5.73 6.31
C ALA A 285 -10.78 5.54 7.76
N PRO A 286 -10.48 4.33 8.28
CA PRO A 286 -9.89 4.16 9.60
C PRO A 286 -8.53 4.86 9.74
N VAL A 287 -7.67 4.83 8.71
CA VAL A 287 -6.36 5.51 8.72
C VAL A 287 -6.53 7.03 8.77
N VAL A 288 -7.45 7.56 7.97
CA VAL A 288 -7.82 8.99 7.97
C VAL A 288 -8.37 9.38 9.35
N GLY A 289 -9.28 8.57 9.91
CA GLY A 289 -9.82 8.76 11.26
C GLY A 289 -8.74 8.75 12.35
N ALA A 290 -7.75 7.85 12.24
CA ALA A 290 -6.61 7.79 13.15
C ALA A 290 -5.75 9.06 13.08
N VAL A 291 -5.55 9.64 11.90
CA VAL A 291 -4.85 10.93 11.72
C VAL A 291 -5.62 12.06 12.39
N VAL A 292 -6.92 12.18 12.15
CA VAL A 292 -7.78 13.20 12.77
C VAL A 292 -7.77 13.05 14.29
N TRP A 293 -7.89 11.82 14.78
CA TRP A 293 -7.83 11.54 16.21
C TRP A 293 -6.48 11.92 16.82
N ALA A 294 -5.37 11.49 16.22
CA ALA A 294 -4.04 11.82 16.74
C ALA A 294 -3.76 13.34 16.71
N ALA A 295 -4.39 14.08 15.79
CA ALA A 295 -4.31 15.54 15.73
C ALA A 295 -5.17 16.24 16.80
N SER A 296 -6.28 15.63 17.25
CA SER A 296 -7.25 16.26 18.16
C SER A 296 -6.65 16.66 19.52
N GLY A 297 -5.64 15.94 19.99
CA GLY A 297 -4.91 16.29 21.21
C GLY A 297 -3.95 17.48 21.09
N ARG A 298 -3.79 18.06 19.90
CA ARG A 298 -2.79 19.11 19.59
C ARG A 298 -3.41 20.31 18.89
N ALA A 299 -4.37 20.10 18.02
CA ALA A 299 -5.08 21.14 17.29
C ALA A 299 -6.33 21.57 18.06
N GLY A 300 -6.61 22.87 18.10
CA GLY A 300 -7.88 23.36 18.65
C GLY A 300 -9.07 22.87 17.82
N TRP A 301 -10.19 22.58 18.46
CA TRP A 301 -11.40 22.02 17.83
C TRP A 301 -11.89 22.79 16.62
N LYS A 302 -11.82 24.13 16.67
CA LYS A 302 -12.22 24.99 15.52
C LYS A 302 -11.33 24.75 14.31
N HIS A 303 -10.00 24.65 14.50
CA HIS A 303 -9.05 24.37 13.42
C HIS A 303 -9.23 22.95 12.88
N LEU A 304 -9.36 21.97 13.77
CA LEU A 304 -9.59 20.56 13.40
C LEU A 304 -10.86 20.43 12.55
N GLY A 305 -11.99 20.98 13.03
CA GLY A 305 -13.27 20.94 12.31
C GLY A 305 -13.22 21.66 10.98
N LEU A 306 -12.60 22.85 10.93
CA LEU A 306 -12.48 23.61 9.69
C LEU A 306 -11.63 22.88 8.63
N MET A 307 -10.46 22.34 9.00
CA MET A 307 -9.59 21.66 8.03
C MET A 307 -10.17 20.31 7.59
N THR A 308 -10.77 19.56 8.51
CA THR A 308 -11.47 18.31 8.14
C THR A 308 -12.68 18.62 7.25
N GLY A 309 -13.49 19.62 7.59
CA GLY A 309 -14.62 20.05 6.77
C GLY A 309 -14.18 20.54 5.37
N THR A 310 -13.06 21.29 5.29
CA THR A 310 -12.48 21.71 3.99
C THR A 310 -12.05 20.51 3.15
N ALA A 311 -11.41 19.49 3.77
CA ALA A 311 -11.02 18.27 3.06
C ALA A 311 -12.26 17.48 2.59
N VAL A 312 -13.28 17.35 3.44
CA VAL A 312 -14.55 16.70 3.05
C VAL A 312 -15.22 17.43 1.90
N ALA A 313 -15.30 18.77 1.94
CA ALA A 313 -15.88 19.57 0.87
C ALA A 313 -15.13 19.37 -0.46
N ALA A 314 -13.80 19.35 -0.44
CA ALA A 314 -13.00 19.06 -1.64
C ALA A 314 -13.24 17.63 -2.16
N GLY A 315 -13.36 16.65 -1.26
CA GLY A 315 -13.69 15.27 -1.64
C GLY A 315 -15.09 15.16 -2.27
N LEU A 316 -16.09 15.84 -1.70
CA LEU A 316 -17.44 15.88 -2.27
C LEU A 316 -17.46 16.58 -3.64
N ALA A 317 -16.61 17.59 -3.85
CA ALA A 317 -16.47 18.24 -5.17
C ALA A 317 -15.92 17.26 -6.23
N VAL A 318 -14.96 16.39 -5.87
CA VAL A 318 -14.49 15.32 -6.76
C VAL A 318 -15.62 14.32 -7.06
N ALA A 319 -16.36 13.89 -6.05
CA ALA A 319 -17.49 12.99 -6.23
C ALA A 319 -18.57 13.60 -7.12
N ALA A 320 -18.91 14.88 -6.91
CA ALA A 320 -19.85 15.62 -7.72
C ALA A 320 -19.37 15.76 -9.19
N ALA A 321 -18.07 15.95 -9.41
CA ALA A 321 -17.51 16.04 -10.76
C ALA A 321 -17.67 14.73 -11.55
N PHE A 322 -17.35 13.58 -10.95
CA PHE A 322 -17.56 12.27 -11.58
C PHE A 322 -19.04 11.97 -11.82
N THR A 323 -19.91 12.30 -10.85
CA THR A 323 -21.36 12.13 -10.99
C THR A 323 -21.91 13.01 -12.12
N ALA A 324 -21.54 14.28 -12.17
CA ALA A 324 -21.94 15.19 -13.23
C ALA A 324 -21.41 14.76 -14.61
N ALA A 325 -20.25 14.10 -14.66
CA ALA A 325 -19.70 13.52 -15.87
C ALA A 325 -20.40 12.20 -16.29
N GLY A 326 -21.33 11.69 -15.49
CA GLY A 326 -22.15 10.52 -15.81
C GLY A 326 -21.74 9.22 -15.12
N PHE A 327 -20.70 9.24 -14.28
CA PHE A 327 -20.28 8.06 -13.53
C PHE A 327 -20.78 8.13 -12.08
N TRP A 328 -21.75 7.26 -11.72
CA TRP A 328 -22.23 7.11 -10.35
C TRP A 328 -21.48 5.97 -9.66
N TRP A 329 -20.75 6.30 -8.60
CA TRP A 329 -19.82 5.38 -7.91
C TRP A 329 -20.50 4.11 -7.36
N LEU A 330 -21.71 4.24 -6.80
CA LEU A 330 -22.42 3.09 -6.22
C LEU A 330 -22.91 2.11 -7.29
N ASP A 331 -23.35 2.59 -8.46
CA ASP A 331 -23.72 1.71 -9.57
C ASP A 331 -22.49 0.91 -10.04
N GLY A 332 -21.35 1.59 -10.20
CA GLY A 332 -20.09 0.93 -10.52
C GLY A 332 -19.70 -0.11 -9.46
N TYR A 333 -19.87 0.20 -8.18
CA TYR A 333 -19.58 -0.74 -7.08
C TYR A 333 -20.47 -1.97 -7.13
N HIS A 334 -21.78 -1.81 -7.32
CA HIS A 334 -22.72 -2.95 -7.41
C HIS A 334 -22.39 -3.84 -8.61
N LEU A 335 -22.06 -3.24 -9.75
CA LEU A 335 -21.71 -3.98 -10.96
C LEU A 335 -20.35 -4.69 -10.84
N VAL A 336 -19.36 -4.08 -10.18
CA VAL A 336 -18.06 -4.75 -9.99
C VAL A 336 -18.19 -5.96 -9.05
N VAL A 337 -19.08 -5.92 -8.07
CA VAL A 337 -19.33 -7.10 -7.22
C VAL A 337 -19.90 -8.26 -8.07
N GLN A 338 -20.79 -7.98 -9.00
CA GLN A 338 -21.28 -8.99 -9.95
C GLN A 338 -20.16 -9.48 -10.88
N ARG A 339 -19.41 -8.54 -11.45
CA ARG A 339 -18.26 -8.83 -12.32
C ARG A 339 -17.22 -9.71 -11.63
N TYR A 340 -16.97 -9.47 -10.35
CA TYR A 340 -16.03 -10.27 -9.55
C TYR A 340 -16.39 -11.75 -9.54
N TYR A 341 -17.69 -12.07 -9.43
CA TYR A 341 -18.18 -13.45 -9.44
C TYR A 341 -18.43 -14.02 -10.85
N GLN A 342 -18.33 -13.24 -11.91
CA GLN A 342 -18.28 -13.74 -13.29
C GLN A 342 -16.91 -14.32 -13.67
N GLY A 343 -15.85 -13.99 -12.91
CA GLY A 343 -14.48 -14.45 -13.13
C GLY A 343 -14.05 -15.56 -12.19
N VAL A 344 -12.75 -15.85 -12.19
CA VAL A 344 -12.08 -16.90 -11.38
C VAL A 344 -12.33 -16.80 -9.88
N ALA A 345 -12.74 -15.63 -9.37
CA ALA A 345 -13.05 -15.42 -7.98
C ALA A 345 -14.24 -16.26 -7.48
N SER A 346 -15.17 -16.66 -8.37
CA SER A 346 -16.27 -17.57 -8.05
C SER A 346 -15.77 -18.97 -7.63
N GLU A 347 -14.65 -19.40 -8.22
CA GLU A 347 -14.03 -20.71 -7.96
C GLU A 347 -13.08 -20.70 -6.76
N ARG A 348 -12.67 -19.54 -6.28
CA ARG A 348 -11.75 -19.38 -5.16
C ARG A 348 -12.45 -19.65 -3.83
N ALA A 349 -12.08 -20.73 -3.13
CA ALA A 349 -12.67 -21.13 -1.87
C ALA A 349 -12.37 -20.11 -0.75
N TYR A 350 -13.42 -19.46 -0.21
CA TYR A 350 -13.30 -18.46 0.85
C TYR A 350 -12.59 -19.01 2.09
N GLY A 351 -12.91 -20.25 2.50
CA GLY A 351 -12.33 -20.88 3.71
C GLY A 351 -10.82 -21.05 3.64
N TYR A 352 -10.22 -21.15 2.45
CA TYR A 352 -8.77 -21.11 2.27
C TYR A 352 -8.27 -19.66 2.25
N TRP A 353 -8.89 -18.79 1.42
CA TRP A 353 -8.35 -17.48 1.15
C TRP A 353 -8.43 -16.52 2.35
N VAL A 354 -9.38 -16.66 3.25
CA VAL A 354 -9.47 -15.84 4.47
C VAL A 354 -8.23 -15.97 5.38
N PHE A 355 -7.50 -17.08 5.31
CA PHE A 355 -6.22 -17.25 6.01
C PHE A 355 -5.03 -16.99 5.10
N ALA A 356 -5.11 -17.44 3.86
CA ALA A 356 -4.05 -17.29 2.88
C ALA A 356 -3.80 -15.82 2.49
N ASN A 357 -4.83 -14.99 2.45
CA ASN A 357 -4.72 -13.54 2.25
C ASN A 357 -3.89 -12.88 3.35
N LEU A 358 -4.10 -13.25 4.62
CA LEU A 358 -3.28 -12.72 5.72
C LEU A 358 -1.81 -13.15 5.60
N ALA A 359 -1.55 -14.37 5.11
CA ALA A 359 -0.21 -14.84 4.83
C ALA A 359 0.43 -14.05 3.66
N ALA A 360 -0.30 -13.82 2.57
CA ALA A 360 0.16 -13.00 1.45
C ALA A 360 0.42 -11.55 1.86
N PHE A 361 -0.46 -10.98 2.70
CA PHE A 361 -0.25 -9.65 3.28
C PHE A 361 1.02 -9.56 4.12
N LEU A 362 1.33 -10.58 4.94
CA LEU A 362 2.56 -10.61 5.73
C LEU A 362 3.82 -10.69 4.85
N LEU A 363 3.73 -11.37 3.70
CA LEU A 363 4.83 -11.41 2.73
C LEU A 363 5.03 -10.05 2.05
N SER A 364 3.98 -9.30 1.74
CA SER A 364 4.08 -7.99 1.11
C SER A 364 4.34 -6.84 2.08
N ALA A 365 3.70 -6.82 3.25
CA ALA A 365 3.94 -5.81 4.28
C ALA A 365 5.24 -6.05 5.08
N GLY A 366 5.77 -7.27 5.01
CA GLY A 366 6.98 -7.70 5.69
C GLY A 366 6.74 -8.31 7.08
N PRO A 367 7.62 -9.23 7.51
CA PRO A 367 7.44 -10.03 8.73
C PRO A 367 7.42 -9.19 10.02
N ALA A 368 8.05 -8.01 10.02
CA ALA A 368 8.00 -7.06 11.14
C ALA A 368 6.58 -6.59 11.46
N THR A 369 5.70 -6.56 10.46
CA THR A 369 4.33 -6.02 10.58
C THR A 369 3.49 -6.79 11.59
N ALA A 370 3.64 -8.11 11.70
CA ALA A 370 2.93 -8.92 12.70
C ALA A 370 3.28 -8.47 14.13
N VAL A 371 4.57 -8.26 14.40
CA VAL A 371 5.05 -7.81 15.72
C VAL A 371 4.64 -6.36 15.99
N VAL A 372 4.72 -5.49 15.00
CA VAL A 372 4.23 -4.10 15.09
C VAL A 372 2.73 -4.08 15.42
N ALA A 373 1.91 -4.85 14.70
CA ALA A 373 0.48 -4.95 14.93
C ALA A 373 0.16 -5.40 16.36
N ARG A 374 0.77 -6.50 16.82
CA ARG A 374 0.58 -6.96 18.21
C ARG A 374 0.98 -5.91 19.24
N ARG A 375 2.14 -5.26 19.05
CA ARG A 375 2.63 -4.22 19.98
C ARG A 375 1.72 -2.99 19.97
N ALA A 376 1.23 -2.58 18.80
CA ALA A 376 0.29 -1.48 18.66
C ALA A 376 -1.03 -1.79 19.37
N LEU A 377 -1.62 -2.97 19.16
CA LEU A 377 -2.82 -3.42 19.86
C LEU A 377 -2.64 -3.46 21.38
N SER A 378 -1.50 -3.96 21.86
CA SER A 378 -1.18 -3.99 23.31
C SER A 378 -0.96 -2.60 23.91
N ALA A 379 -0.49 -1.64 23.11
CA ALA A 379 -0.26 -0.26 23.54
C ALA A 379 -1.52 0.63 23.47
N LEU A 380 -2.48 0.29 22.61
CA LEU A 380 -3.67 1.09 22.29
C LEU A 380 -4.48 1.54 23.52
N PRO A 381 -4.71 0.70 24.56
CA PRO A 381 -5.47 1.12 25.73
C PRO A 381 -4.82 2.26 26.53
N ARG A 382 -3.48 2.38 26.45
CA ARG A 382 -2.70 3.35 27.22
C ARG A 382 -2.17 4.52 26.38
N HIS A 383 -1.94 4.28 25.08
CA HIS A 383 -1.27 5.23 24.19
C HIS A 383 -2.05 5.40 22.89
N ARG A 384 -2.57 6.61 22.66
CA ARG A 384 -3.33 6.96 21.43
C ARG A 384 -2.50 7.87 20.53
N THR A 385 -1.23 7.57 20.38
CA THR A 385 -0.31 8.31 19.52
C THR A 385 -0.35 7.77 18.09
N ALA A 386 0.03 8.58 17.10
CA ALA A 386 -0.08 8.21 15.68
C ALA A 386 0.63 6.90 15.33
N HIS A 387 1.82 6.63 15.90
CA HIS A 387 2.57 5.40 15.62
C HIS A 387 1.96 4.13 16.28
N VAL A 388 0.93 4.29 17.12
CA VAL A 388 0.09 3.20 17.65
C VAL A 388 -1.21 3.11 16.86
N LEU A 389 -1.86 4.26 16.59
CA LEU A 389 -3.18 4.29 15.94
C LEU A 389 -3.12 3.87 14.46
N LEU A 390 -2.08 4.31 13.71
CA LEU A 390 -2.00 4.03 12.27
C LEU A 390 -1.86 2.54 11.93
N PRO A 391 -0.98 1.76 12.61
CA PRO A 391 -0.93 0.31 12.39
C PRO A 391 -2.24 -0.40 12.75
N VAL A 392 -2.91 0.02 13.83
CA VAL A 392 -4.20 -0.56 14.23
C VAL A 392 -5.28 -0.24 13.19
N ALA A 393 -5.31 0.99 12.69
CA ALA A 393 -6.25 1.40 11.65
C ALA A 393 -6.01 0.66 10.32
N ALA A 394 -4.75 0.46 9.96
CA ALA A 394 -4.37 -0.34 8.78
C ALA A 394 -4.79 -1.81 8.94
N LEU A 395 -4.58 -2.40 10.13
CA LEU A 395 -5.02 -3.76 10.43
C LEU A 395 -6.55 -3.87 10.36
N LEU A 396 -7.29 -2.88 10.86
CA LEU A 396 -8.75 -2.84 10.75
C LEU A 396 -9.19 -2.83 9.28
N ALA A 397 -8.54 -2.02 8.43
CA ALA A 397 -8.82 -1.99 6.99
C ALA A 397 -8.58 -3.35 6.34
N VAL A 398 -7.43 -3.98 6.62
CA VAL A 398 -7.07 -5.31 6.10
C VAL A 398 -8.06 -6.38 6.54
N VAL A 399 -8.41 -6.44 7.84
CA VAL A 399 -9.37 -7.42 8.35
C VAL A 399 -10.75 -7.20 7.75
N THR A 400 -11.20 -5.95 7.59
CA THR A 400 -12.48 -5.65 6.96
C THR A 400 -12.49 -6.07 5.47
N ALA A 401 -11.40 -5.79 4.74
CA ALA A 401 -11.25 -6.22 3.35
C ALA A 401 -11.28 -7.76 3.22
N ASP A 402 -10.57 -8.45 4.10
CA ASP A 402 -10.48 -9.91 4.10
C ASP A 402 -11.83 -10.57 4.39
N LEU A 403 -12.51 -10.11 5.44
CA LEU A 403 -13.84 -10.63 5.84
C LEU A 403 -14.92 -10.33 4.81
N SER A 404 -14.77 -9.34 3.95
CA SER A 404 -15.73 -9.03 2.90
C SER A 404 -15.85 -10.13 1.83
N GLY A 405 -14.81 -10.95 1.65
CA GLY A 405 -14.73 -11.97 0.59
C GLY A 405 -14.60 -11.40 -0.82
N LEU A 406 -14.43 -10.07 -0.97
CA LEU A 406 -14.25 -9.39 -2.26
C LEU A 406 -12.79 -9.23 -2.68
N SER A 407 -11.88 -9.90 -1.96
CA SER A 407 -10.43 -9.92 -2.25
C SER A 407 -9.90 -11.32 -1.95
N LYS A 408 -10.27 -12.31 -2.77
CA LYS A 408 -9.72 -13.66 -2.67
C LYS A 408 -8.51 -13.78 -3.61
N ALA A 409 -7.30 -13.94 -3.07
CA ALA A 409 -6.00 -13.85 -3.75
C ALA A 409 -5.59 -12.42 -4.16
N GLU A 410 -4.36 -12.27 -4.60
CA GLU A 410 -3.77 -11.04 -5.16
C GLU A 410 -3.64 -9.89 -4.15
N VAL A 411 -3.91 -10.17 -2.87
CA VAL A 411 -3.89 -9.16 -1.79
C VAL A 411 -2.48 -8.63 -1.49
N GLU A 412 -1.45 -9.34 -1.91
CA GLU A 412 -0.07 -8.89 -1.86
C GLU A 412 0.16 -7.57 -2.59
N ARG A 413 -0.66 -7.25 -3.62
CA ARG A 413 -0.69 -5.96 -4.32
C ARG A 413 -1.89 -5.09 -3.93
N ILE A 414 -3.10 -5.66 -3.89
CA ILE A 414 -4.34 -4.92 -3.64
C ILE A 414 -4.30 -4.18 -2.29
N TRP A 415 -3.62 -4.75 -1.27
CA TRP A 415 -3.54 -4.17 0.07
C TRP A 415 -2.26 -3.35 0.33
N LEU A 416 -1.45 -3.05 -0.69
CA LEU A 416 -0.28 -2.17 -0.57
C LEU A 416 -0.60 -0.80 0.03
N PRO A 417 -1.75 -0.14 -0.28
CA PRO A 417 -2.13 1.10 0.35
C PRO A 417 -2.28 1.00 1.88
N PHE A 418 -2.63 -0.17 2.41
CA PHE A 418 -2.74 -0.42 3.86
C PHE A 418 -1.39 -0.85 4.45
N ALA A 419 -0.58 -1.61 3.71
CA ALA A 419 0.72 -2.11 4.15
C ALA A 419 1.68 -0.97 4.55
N ALA A 420 1.67 0.13 3.82
CA ALA A 420 2.47 1.31 4.12
C ALA A 420 2.16 1.90 5.52
N TRP A 421 0.92 1.83 5.98
CA TRP A 421 0.49 2.31 7.30
C TRP A 421 0.68 1.26 8.39
N ALA A 422 0.62 -0.02 8.06
CA ALA A 422 0.84 -1.10 9.02
C ALA A 422 2.25 -1.06 9.61
N ILE A 423 3.28 -0.67 8.84
CA ILE A 423 4.66 -0.53 9.31
C ILE A 423 4.98 0.85 9.92
N ALA A 424 4.03 1.81 9.92
CA ALA A 424 4.22 3.12 10.54
C ALA A 424 4.58 3.04 12.04
N GLY A 425 4.24 1.94 12.69
CA GLY A 425 4.60 1.63 14.07
C GLY A 425 5.99 1.00 14.26
N ALA A 426 6.91 1.06 13.32
CA ALA A 426 8.26 0.45 13.44
C ALA A 426 9.04 0.91 14.67
N ALA A 427 8.73 2.08 15.24
CA ALA A 427 9.29 2.54 16.50
C ALA A 427 8.91 1.67 17.71
N LEU A 428 7.82 0.91 17.63
CA LEU A 428 7.39 -0.04 18.68
C LEU A 428 8.31 -1.26 18.77
N LEU A 429 9.08 -1.54 17.74
CA LEU A 429 10.10 -2.60 17.75
C LEU A 429 11.28 -2.19 18.64
N PRO A 430 11.86 -3.10 19.46
CA PRO A 430 13.08 -2.85 20.18
C PRO A 430 14.19 -2.37 19.23
N ALA A 431 14.93 -1.34 19.63
CA ALA A 431 15.96 -0.71 18.78
C ALA A 431 17.00 -1.72 18.29
N GLU A 432 17.39 -2.64 19.15
CA GLU A 432 18.39 -3.69 18.90
C GLU A 432 17.92 -4.70 17.85
N SER A 433 16.60 -4.94 17.75
CA SER A 433 16.02 -5.90 16.80
C SER A 433 15.69 -5.30 15.43
N ARG A 434 15.65 -3.97 15.28
CA ARG A 434 15.19 -3.31 14.04
C ARG A 434 16.01 -3.69 12.82
N ARG A 435 17.35 -3.81 12.99
CA ARG A 435 18.21 -4.25 11.87
C ARG A 435 17.87 -5.67 11.42
N GLY A 436 17.63 -6.59 12.35
CA GLY A 436 17.20 -7.96 12.04
C GLY A 436 15.87 -7.98 11.29
N TRP A 437 14.91 -7.16 11.69
CA TRP A 437 13.63 -7.03 10.99
C TRP A 437 13.75 -6.42 9.59
N LEU A 438 14.63 -5.43 9.40
CA LEU A 438 14.94 -4.88 8.08
C LEU A 438 15.55 -5.96 7.17
N THR A 439 16.49 -6.74 7.72
CA THR A 439 17.09 -7.86 6.99
C THR A 439 16.04 -8.90 6.62
N ALA A 440 15.16 -9.28 7.55
CA ALA A 440 14.08 -10.21 7.27
C ALA A 440 13.15 -9.70 6.16
N GLY A 441 12.77 -8.41 6.19
CA GLY A 441 11.96 -7.80 5.13
C GLY A 441 12.66 -7.82 3.75
N ALA A 442 13.92 -7.41 3.69
CA ALA A 442 14.70 -7.43 2.45
C ALA A 442 14.87 -8.86 1.91
N VAL A 443 15.16 -9.83 2.79
CA VAL A 443 15.26 -11.25 2.41
C VAL A 443 13.91 -11.77 1.88
N THR A 444 12.79 -11.39 2.51
CA THR A 444 11.46 -11.76 2.02
C THR A 444 11.24 -11.24 0.60
N ALA A 445 11.50 -9.96 0.33
CA ALA A 445 11.36 -9.38 -1.01
C ALA A 445 12.24 -10.09 -2.05
N LEU A 446 13.52 -10.27 -1.72
CA LEU A 446 14.48 -10.91 -2.61
C LEU A 446 14.13 -12.39 -2.84
N ALA A 447 13.74 -13.12 -1.80
CA ALA A 447 13.34 -14.52 -1.93
C ALA A 447 12.09 -14.66 -2.81
N VAL A 448 11.05 -13.86 -2.56
CA VAL A 448 9.83 -13.86 -3.37
C VAL A 448 10.19 -13.59 -4.83
N ASN A 449 10.94 -12.52 -5.11
CA ASN A 449 11.20 -12.09 -6.47
C ASN A 449 12.19 -12.98 -7.24
N HIS A 450 13.11 -13.67 -6.56
CA HIS A 450 14.05 -14.59 -7.21
C HIS A 450 13.52 -16.02 -7.34
N LEU A 451 12.59 -16.43 -6.49
CA LEU A 451 12.03 -17.79 -6.52
C LEU A 451 10.73 -17.86 -7.32
N LEU A 452 9.99 -16.76 -7.38
CA LEU A 452 8.68 -16.71 -8.00
C LEU A 452 8.67 -15.72 -9.15
N LEU A 453 7.98 -16.07 -10.21
CA LEU A 453 7.54 -15.13 -11.22
C LEU A 453 6.14 -14.66 -10.83
N THR A 454 6.05 -13.44 -10.33
CA THR A 454 4.75 -12.81 -10.04
C THR A 454 4.01 -12.51 -11.34
N VAL A 455 2.70 -12.61 -11.33
CA VAL A 455 1.89 -12.30 -12.52
C VAL A 455 1.80 -10.77 -12.72
N TRP A 456 1.93 -10.04 -11.64
CA TRP A 456 1.92 -8.57 -11.61
C TRP A 456 3.28 -7.99 -11.29
#